data_be9c4c5bb7443794ec56546e45680d1b
#
_entry.id   be9c4c5bb7443794ec56546e45680d1b
#
_cell.length_a   1.000
_cell.length_b   1.000
_cell.length_c   1.000
_cell.angle_alpha   90.00
_cell.angle_beta   90.00
_cell.angle_gamma   90.00
#
_symmetry.space_group_name_H-M   'P 1'
#
loop_
_entity.id
_entity.type
_entity.pdbx_description
1 polymer ?
#
loop_
_entity_poly.entity_id
_entity_poly.type
_entity_poly.pdbx_seq_one_letter_code
_entity_poly.pdbx_strand_id
1 'polypeptide(L)'
;MKNGDFGLSETPDSIGKKGWDAACERIVTWAVLKDKVSGREVAAFNTHYDHMGKVARSESAKLILEKIKQMAGDLPVIVTGDFNGTMDSEPVVVLTEGRMKNTCVMAKVAYGPMWSFHDFGRIPLERRKLIDFIFVNGPVEAERYRTIGDKPDNGYLSDHAPVLATLKIL
;
A
#
# COMPACT_ATOMS: atom_id res chain seq x y z
N MET A 1 10.20 10.27 17.88
CA MET A 1 9.62 9.44 16.80
C MET A 1 9.24 10.39 15.67
N LYS A 2 9.68 10.15 14.44
CA LYS A 2 9.30 10.99 13.30
C LYS A 2 7.99 10.43 12.72
N ASN A 3 7.02 11.28 12.50
CA ASN A 3 5.75 10.92 11.85
C ASN A 3 5.09 12.17 11.25
N GLY A 4 4.07 11.96 10.44
CA GLY A 4 3.29 13.03 9.84
C GLY A 4 2.38 12.50 8.74
N ASP A 5 1.75 13.45 8.07
CA ASP A 5 0.89 13.22 6.93
C ASP A 5 1.28 14.15 5.79
N PHE A 6 0.95 13.78 4.55
CA PHE A 6 1.00 14.67 3.39
C PHE A 6 -0.15 14.35 2.43
N GLY A 7 -0.60 15.36 1.70
CA GLY A 7 -1.66 15.22 0.70
C GLY A 7 -1.16 14.55 -0.57
N LEU A 8 -2.00 13.74 -1.21
CA LEU A 8 -1.76 13.25 -2.57
C LEU A 8 -2.31 14.27 -3.58
N SER A 9 -1.56 15.34 -3.77
CA SER A 9 -1.90 16.45 -4.65
C SER A 9 -0.65 17.19 -5.12
N GLU A 10 -0.80 18.13 -6.03
CA GLU A 10 0.26 19.03 -6.51
C GLU A 10 0.82 19.94 -5.38
N THR A 11 0.10 20.02 -4.27
CA THR A 11 0.49 20.78 -3.06
C THR A 11 0.46 19.87 -1.84
N PRO A 12 1.38 18.89 -1.72
CA PRO A 12 1.32 17.85 -0.69
C PRO A 12 1.35 18.37 0.76
N ASP A 13 1.96 19.52 0.99
CA ASP A 13 2.01 20.13 2.31
C ASP A 13 0.68 20.82 2.71
N SER A 14 -0.28 20.93 1.78
CA SER A 14 -1.64 21.44 2.01
C SER A 14 -2.62 20.28 2.08
N ILE A 15 -2.72 19.64 3.26
CA ILE A 15 -3.61 18.50 3.48
C ILE A 15 -5.07 18.89 3.28
N GLY A 16 -5.89 17.96 2.74
CA GLY A 16 -7.32 18.18 2.51
C GLY A 16 -7.63 18.81 1.14
N LYS A 17 -6.70 18.69 0.19
CA LYS A 17 -6.93 19.09 -1.21
C LYS A 17 -6.96 17.88 -2.12
N LYS A 18 -7.85 17.93 -3.12
CA LYS A 18 -7.84 16.97 -4.22
C LYS A 18 -6.65 17.27 -5.13
N GLY A 19 -5.97 16.21 -5.55
CA GLY A 19 -4.89 16.30 -6.52
C GLY A 19 -5.33 15.87 -7.91
N TRP A 20 -4.83 16.52 -8.93
CA TRP A 20 -5.03 16.20 -10.35
C TRP A 20 -6.51 16.00 -10.71
N ASP A 21 -6.87 14.79 -11.18
CA ASP A 21 -8.24 14.39 -11.54
C ASP A 21 -8.95 13.59 -10.43
N ALA A 22 -8.49 13.68 -9.17
CA ALA A 22 -9.05 12.92 -8.06
C ALA A 22 -10.51 13.29 -7.74
N ALA A 23 -11.32 12.28 -7.42
CA ALA A 23 -12.68 12.47 -6.92
C ALA A 23 -12.70 12.83 -5.42
N CYS A 24 -11.71 12.38 -4.66
CA CYS A 24 -11.62 12.57 -3.20
C CYS A 24 -10.25 13.15 -2.82
N GLU A 25 -10.21 13.81 -1.67
CA GLU A 25 -8.96 14.14 -0.98
C GLU A 25 -8.30 12.85 -0.49
N ARG A 26 -6.99 12.69 -0.79
CA ARG A 26 -6.22 11.51 -0.40
C ARG A 26 -4.93 11.95 0.31
N ILE A 27 -4.53 11.18 1.28
CA ILE A 27 -3.33 11.44 2.08
C ILE A 27 -2.45 10.20 2.19
N VAL A 28 -1.22 10.43 2.61
CA VAL A 28 -0.32 9.41 3.14
C VAL A 28 -0.04 9.74 4.59
N THR A 29 -0.23 8.78 5.48
CA THR A 29 0.27 8.84 6.85
C THR A 29 1.57 8.05 6.93
N TRP A 30 2.58 8.60 7.57
CA TRP A 30 3.89 7.95 7.70
C TRP A 30 4.47 8.06 9.09
N ALA A 31 5.32 7.11 9.45
CA ALA A 31 6.09 7.12 10.69
C ALA A 31 7.39 6.35 10.56
N VAL A 32 8.42 6.79 11.28
CA VAL A 32 9.59 5.96 11.56
C VAL A 32 9.32 5.18 12.84
N LEU A 33 9.24 3.86 12.68
CA LEU A 33 9.01 2.91 13.76
C LEU A 33 10.34 2.33 14.22
N LYS A 34 10.47 2.08 15.52
CA LYS A 34 11.65 1.44 16.12
C LYS A 34 11.24 0.16 16.81
N ASP A 35 11.85 -0.95 16.41
CA ASP A 35 11.71 -2.21 17.12
C ASP A 35 12.33 -2.08 18.52
N LYS A 36 11.55 -2.36 19.53
CA LYS A 36 11.96 -2.23 20.94
C LYS A 36 13.01 -3.27 21.36
N VAL A 37 13.11 -4.39 20.66
CA VAL A 37 14.03 -5.48 20.98
C VAL A 37 15.36 -5.28 20.26
N SER A 38 15.33 -5.14 18.94
CA SER A 38 16.54 -5.03 18.13
C SER A 38 17.07 -3.60 18.02
N GLY A 39 16.23 -2.59 18.29
CA GLY A 39 16.55 -1.19 18.09
C GLY A 39 16.54 -0.73 16.62
N ARG A 40 16.24 -1.64 15.68
CA ARG A 40 16.16 -1.32 14.24
C ARG A 40 15.01 -0.38 13.95
N GLU A 41 15.24 0.49 12.99
CA GLU A 41 14.22 1.45 12.53
C GLU A 41 13.72 1.07 11.13
N VAL A 42 12.45 1.36 10.86
CA VAL A 42 11.77 1.17 9.59
C VAL A 42 10.83 2.35 9.33
N ALA A 43 10.83 2.86 8.11
CA ALA A 43 9.88 3.88 7.68
C ALA A 43 8.62 3.20 7.13
N ALA A 44 7.49 3.46 7.75
CA ALA A 44 6.19 2.93 7.35
C ALA A 44 5.31 4.03 6.77
N PHE A 45 4.68 3.77 5.65
CA PHE A 45 3.74 4.66 4.94
C PHE A 45 2.43 3.92 4.72
N ASN A 46 1.31 4.60 4.91
CA ASN A 46 -0.01 4.05 4.61
C ASN A 46 -0.81 5.03 3.78
N THR A 47 -1.54 4.54 2.78
CA THR A 47 -2.28 5.38 1.86
C THR A 47 -3.53 4.69 1.32
N HIS A 48 -4.42 5.50 0.72
CA HIS A 48 -5.54 5.04 -0.08
C HIS A 48 -5.62 5.93 -1.32
N TYR A 49 -5.30 5.39 -2.49
CA TYR A 49 -5.33 6.12 -3.75
C TYR A 49 -6.76 6.43 -4.19
N ASP A 50 -6.89 7.42 -5.08
CA ASP A 50 -8.21 7.78 -5.62
C ASP A 50 -8.80 6.67 -6.48
N HIS A 51 -10.10 6.42 -6.30
CA HIS A 51 -10.81 5.35 -7.01
C HIS A 51 -11.23 5.72 -8.44
N MET A 52 -11.30 7.02 -8.77
CA MET A 52 -11.71 7.52 -10.09
C MET A 52 -10.54 8.08 -10.90
N GLY A 53 -9.74 8.96 -10.31
CA GLY A 53 -8.67 9.69 -10.98
C GLY A 53 -7.52 8.80 -11.43
N LYS A 54 -7.36 8.57 -12.72
CA LYS A 54 -6.25 7.78 -13.26
C LYS A 54 -4.93 8.53 -13.15
N VAL A 55 -4.92 9.82 -13.49
CA VAL A 55 -3.74 10.68 -13.36
C VAL A 55 -3.37 10.82 -11.90
N ALA A 56 -4.34 11.04 -11.02
CA ALA A 56 -4.12 11.14 -9.58
C ALA A 56 -3.43 9.90 -9.02
N ARG A 57 -3.81 8.68 -9.44
CA ARG A 57 -3.14 7.44 -8.97
C ARG A 57 -1.69 7.35 -9.43
N SER A 58 -1.42 7.64 -10.71
CA SER A 58 -0.06 7.56 -11.27
C SER A 58 0.86 8.62 -10.66
N GLU A 59 0.39 9.85 -10.53
CA GLU A 59 1.15 10.93 -9.92
C GLU A 59 1.32 10.72 -8.41
N SER A 60 0.32 10.15 -7.72
CA SER A 60 0.46 9.74 -6.31
C SER A 60 1.58 8.73 -6.10
N ALA A 61 1.74 7.77 -7.02
CA ALA A 61 2.83 6.79 -6.93
C ALA A 61 4.21 7.47 -7.07
N LYS A 62 4.36 8.41 -8.01
CA LYS A 62 5.59 9.19 -8.18
C LYS A 62 5.88 10.05 -6.94
N LEU A 63 4.87 10.75 -6.43
CA LEU A 63 4.99 11.58 -5.23
C LEU A 63 5.40 10.76 -4.00
N ILE A 64 4.81 9.59 -3.79
CA ILE A 64 5.20 8.71 -2.68
C ILE A 64 6.66 8.29 -2.78
N LEU A 65 7.14 7.91 -3.97
CA LEU A 65 8.56 7.56 -4.18
C LEU A 65 9.50 8.72 -3.85
N GLU A 66 9.14 9.94 -4.25
CA GLU A 66 9.89 11.14 -3.91
C GLU A 66 9.92 11.39 -2.40
N LYS A 67 8.75 11.33 -1.74
CA LYS A 67 8.63 11.54 -0.29
C LYS A 67 9.35 10.45 0.51
N ILE A 68 9.31 9.19 0.08
CA ILE A 68 10.10 8.09 0.66
C ILE A 68 11.59 8.46 0.65
N LYS A 69 12.13 8.88 -0.49
CA LYS A 69 13.53 9.29 -0.60
C LYS A 69 13.89 10.43 0.35
N GLN A 70 12.99 11.40 0.51
CA GLN A 70 13.21 12.57 1.39
C GLN A 70 13.11 12.21 2.88
N MET A 71 12.17 11.34 3.26
CA MET A 71 11.80 11.09 4.66
C MET A 71 12.46 9.85 5.25
N ALA A 72 12.62 8.79 4.48
CA ALA A 72 13.18 7.53 4.96
C ALA A 72 14.71 7.48 4.84
N GLY A 73 15.32 8.21 3.89
CA GLY A 73 16.76 8.08 3.61
C GLY A 73 17.12 6.63 3.27
N ASP A 74 18.04 6.05 4.04
CA ASP A 74 18.53 4.68 3.86
C ASP A 74 17.75 3.63 4.70
N LEU A 75 16.72 4.04 5.43
CA LEU A 75 15.93 3.12 6.23
C LEU A 75 15.19 2.10 5.35
N PRO A 76 14.99 0.87 5.83
CA PRO A 76 14.01 -0.04 5.25
C PRO A 76 12.62 0.63 5.19
N VAL A 77 11.89 0.40 4.11
CA VAL A 77 10.59 1.04 3.86
C VAL A 77 9.50 -0.01 3.72
N ILE A 78 8.35 0.27 4.31
CA ILE A 78 7.11 -0.47 4.12
C ILE A 78 6.04 0.53 3.65
N VAL A 79 5.35 0.23 2.55
CA VAL A 79 4.19 1.00 2.07
C VAL A 79 3.00 0.08 2.01
N THR A 80 1.91 0.45 2.67
CA THR A 80 0.66 -0.31 2.71
C THR A 80 -0.49 0.54 2.20
N GLY A 81 -1.51 -0.10 1.65
CA GLY A 81 -2.75 0.62 1.30
C GLY A 81 -3.60 -0.03 0.23
N ASP A 82 -4.72 0.62 -0.03
CA ASP A 82 -5.55 0.42 -1.21
C ASP A 82 -5.02 1.34 -2.32
N PHE A 83 -4.49 0.73 -3.38
CA PHE A 83 -3.92 1.47 -4.51
C PHE A 83 -4.94 1.71 -5.63
N ASN A 84 -6.16 1.20 -5.48
CA ASN A 84 -7.23 1.30 -6.49
C ASN A 84 -6.76 0.93 -7.90
N GLY A 85 -5.81 0.00 -7.99
CA GLY A 85 -5.17 -0.47 -9.20
C GLY A 85 -4.67 -1.90 -9.04
N THR A 86 -4.73 -2.69 -10.09
CA THR A 86 -4.19 -4.06 -10.16
C THR A 86 -2.66 -4.06 -10.31
N MET A 87 -2.02 -5.22 -10.19
CA MET A 87 -0.54 -5.32 -10.29
C MET A 87 0.03 -4.80 -11.62
N ASP A 88 -0.75 -4.85 -12.68
CA ASP A 88 -0.41 -4.37 -14.02
C ASP A 88 -0.82 -2.92 -14.28
N SER A 89 -1.47 -2.28 -13.33
CA SER A 89 -1.87 -0.86 -13.46
C SER A 89 -0.67 0.08 -13.33
N GLU A 90 -0.73 1.21 -14.04
CA GLU A 90 0.36 2.19 -14.08
C GLU A 90 0.87 2.61 -12.68
N PRO A 91 0.02 2.96 -11.68
CA PRO A 91 0.52 3.35 -10.36
C PRO A 91 1.33 2.25 -9.65
N VAL A 92 0.94 0.98 -9.82
CA VAL A 92 1.67 -0.16 -9.25
C VAL A 92 2.98 -0.41 -10.01
N VAL A 93 2.96 -0.28 -11.33
CA VAL A 93 4.17 -0.37 -12.18
C VAL A 93 5.17 0.72 -11.79
N VAL A 94 4.74 1.97 -11.63
CA VAL A 94 5.59 3.09 -11.18
C VAL A 94 6.27 2.78 -9.86
N LEU A 95 5.55 2.23 -8.88
CA LEU A 95 6.14 1.85 -7.59
C LEU A 95 7.22 0.76 -7.75
N THR A 96 6.96 -0.26 -8.57
CA THR A 96 7.90 -1.37 -8.77
C THR A 96 9.13 -0.96 -9.57
N GLU A 97 8.99 -0.13 -10.58
CA GLU A 97 10.10 0.50 -11.31
C GLU A 97 10.92 1.42 -10.39
N GLY A 98 10.25 2.08 -9.43
CA GLY A 98 10.86 2.86 -8.35
C GLY A 98 11.51 2.01 -7.25
N ARG A 99 11.79 0.72 -7.51
CA ARG A 99 12.46 -0.26 -6.63
C ARG A 99 11.62 -0.73 -5.41
N MET A 100 10.34 -0.43 -5.36
CA MET A 100 9.46 -1.04 -4.37
C MET A 100 9.16 -2.48 -4.79
N LYS A 101 9.30 -3.44 -3.87
CA LYS A 101 9.03 -4.86 -4.11
C LYS A 101 7.66 -5.23 -3.55
N ASN A 102 6.80 -5.82 -4.37
CA ASN A 102 5.49 -6.29 -3.94
C ASN A 102 5.65 -7.59 -3.12
N THR A 103 5.18 -7.58 -1.89
CA THR A 103 5.29 -8.74 -0.98
C THR A 103 4.51 -9.95 -1.46
N CYS A 104 3.43 -9.77 -2.21
CA CYS A 104 2.67 -10.87 -2.84
C CYS A 104 3.54 -11.68 -3.82
N VAL A 105 4.48 -11.01 -4.51
CA VAL A 105 5.37 -11.63 -5.51
C VAL A 105 6.64 -12.16 -4.87
N MET A 106 7.22 -11.43 -3.89
CA MET A 106 8.54 -11.76 -3.34
C MET A 106 8.50 -12.71 -2.14
N ALA A 107 7.35 -12.93 -1.51
CA ALA A 107 7.25 -13.77 -0.33
C ALA A 107 7.67 -15.22 -0.60
N LYS A 108 8.40 -15.81 0.35
CA LYS A 108 8.81 -17.23 0.28
C LYS A 108 7.59 -18.17 0.21
N VAL A 109 6.51 -17.78 0.90
CA VAL A 109 5.22 -18.49 0.89
C VAL A 109 4.11 -17.46 0.72
N ALA A 110 3.34 -17.60 -0.36
CA ALA A 110 2.15 -16.80 -0.61
C ALA A 110 0.92 -17.70 -0.71
N TYR A 111 -0.18 -17.33 -0.06
CA TYR A 111 -1.42 -18.10 -0.06
C TYR A 111 -2.66 -17.21 0.14
N GLY A 112 -3.84 -17.80 -0.11
CA GLY A 112 -5.09 -17.08 -0.15
C GLY A 112 -5.49 -16.65 -1.56
N PRO A 113 -6.65 -16.04 -1.71
CA PRO A 113 -7.16 -15.63 -3.01
C PRO A 113 -6.36 -14.45 -3.59
N MET A 114 -6.32 -14.37 -4.92
CA MET A 114 -5.71 -13.26 -5.67
C MET A 114 -6.69 -12.10 -5.87
N TRP A 115 -7.43 -11.77 -4.82
CA TRP A 115 -8.33 -10.63 -4.77
C TRP A 115 -8.42 -10.08 -3.35
N SER A 116 -8.61 -8.78 -3.22
CA SER A 116 -8.88 -8.10 -1.95
C SER A 116 -10.21 -7.35 -1.98
N PHE A 117 -10.60 -6.75 -3.11
CA PHE A 117 -11.88 -6.05 -3.22
C PHE A 117 -13.02 -6.97 -3.68
N HIS A 118 -14.12 -7.01 -2.90
CA HIS A 118 -15.27 -7.89 -3.14
C HIS A 118 -16.64 -7.25 -2.86
N ASP A 119 -16.67 -5.96 -2.43
CA ASP A 119 -17.91 -5.22 -2.16
C ASP A 119 -18.90 -6.01 -1.29
N PHE A 120 -18.47 -6.38 -0.08
CA PHE A 120 -19.27 -7.21 0.85
C PHE A 120 -19.80 -8.52 0.22
N GLY A 121 -19.05 -9.05 -0.76
CA GLY A 121 -19.42 -10.26 -1.48
C GLY A 121 -20.38 -10.06 -2.65
N ARG A 122 -20.74 -8.82 -2.98
CA ARG A 122 -21.62 -8.52 -4.15
C ARG A 122 -20.93 -8.75 -5.47
N ILE A 123 -19.59 -8.58 -5.54
CA ILE A 123 -18.82 -8.85 -6.75
C ILE A 123 -18.66 -10.36 -6.92
N PRO A 124 -19.07 -10.95 -8.07
CA PRO A 124 -18.81 -12.34 -8.40
C PRO A 124 -17.32 -12.68 -8.32
N LEU A 125 -16.98 -13.89 -7.91
CA LEU A 125 -15.61 -14.32 -7.59
C LEU A 125 -14.62 -14.06 -8.74
N GLU A 126 -15.02 -14.33 -9.96
CA GLU A 126 -14.22 -14.18 -11.17
C GLU A 126 -13.95 -12.71 -11.57
N ARG A 127 -14.66 -11.77 -10.97
CA ARG A 127 -14.54 -10.32 -11.21
C ARG A 127 -13.81 -9.57 -10.09
N ARG A 128 -13.53 -10.24 -8.97
CA ARG A 128 -12.82 -9.65 -7.85
C ARG A 128 -11.37 -9.35 -8.23
N LYS A 129 -10.81 -8.29 -7.66
CA LYS A 129 -9.46 -7.81 -7.98
C LYS A 129 -8.62 -7.66 -6.73
N LEU A 130 -7.32 -7.90 -6.85
CA LEU A 130 -6.33 -7.54 -5.85
C LEU A 130 -5.90 -6.09 -6.12
N ILE A 131 -6.25 -5.20 -5.19
CA ILE A 131 -5.95 -3.76 -5.27
C ILE A 131 -5.31 -3.21 -3.98
N ASP A 132 -5.25 -4.04 -2.94
CA ASP A 132 -4.58 -3.75 -1.69
C ASP A 132 -3.21 -4.44 -1.67
N PHE A 133 -2.15 -3.70 -1.40
CA PHE A 133 -0.79 -4.21 -1.46
C PHE A 133 0.04 -3.78 -0.25
N ILE A 134 1.08 -4.56 -0.01
CA ILE A 134 2.19 -4.24 0.88
C ILE A 134 3.45 -4.24 0.02
N PHE A 135 4.07 -3.08 -0.11
CA PHE A 135 5.36 -2.92 -0.78
C PHE A 135 6.47 -2.71 0.23
N VAL A 136 7.66 -3.16 -0.11
CA VAL A 136 8.85 -2.98 0.71
C VAL A 136 10.04 -2.52 -0.13
N ASN A 137 10.99 -1.80 0.49
CA ASN A 137 12.28 -1.45 -0.10
C ASN A 137 13.40 -1.56 0.96
N GLY A 138 14.63 -1.72 0.50
CA GLY A 138 15.80 -1.89 1.37
C GLY A 138 15.97 -3.34 1.85
N PRO A 139 16.70 -3.55 2.98
CA PRO A 139 17.02 -4.87 3.50
C PRO A 139 15.82 -5.50 4.24
N VAL A 140 14.81 -5.89 3.48
CA VAL A 140 13.56 -6.52 3.97
C VAL A 140 13.34 -7.83 3.23
N GLU A 141 13.09 -8.91 3.96
CA GLU A 141 12.58 -10.17 3.45
C GLU A 141 11.09 -10.32 3.75
N ALA A 142 10.30 -10.77 2.77
CA ALA A 142 8.93 -11.21 2.98
C ALA A 142 8.92 -12.73 3.16
N GLU A 143 8.65 -13.18 4.38
CA GLU A 143 8.61 -14.61 4.68
C GLU A 143 7.29 -15.23 4.26
N ARG A 144 6.19 -14.54 4.55
CA ARG A 144 4.82 -14.98 4.23
C ARG A 144 3.98 -13.83 3.73
N TYR A 145 3.08 -14.16 2.81
CA TYR A 145 2.02 -13.27 2.35
C TYR A 145 0.69 -14.01 2.39
N ARG A 146 -0.37 -13.33 2.77
CA ARG A 146 -1.73 -13.88 2.74
C ARG A 146 -2.76 -12.80 2.43
N THR A 147 -3.71 -13.13 1.53
CA THR A 147 -5.00 -12.47 1.46
C THR A 147 -6.02 -13.30 2.23
N ILE A 148 -6.74 -12.71 3.18
CA ILE A 148 -7.69 -13.41 4.05
C ILE A 148 -9.08 -13.28 3.43
N GLY A 149 -9.42 -14.24 2.55
CA GLY A 149 -10.68 -14.26 1.83
C GLY A 149 -11.82 -15.01 2.52
N ASP A 150 -11.61 -15.43 3.77
CA ASP A 150 -12.60 -16.19 4.54
C ASP A 150 -13.85 -15.32 4.79
N LYS A 151 -15.02 -15.92 4.58
CA LYS A 151 -16.30 -15.28 4.87
C LYS A 151 -16.82 -15.79 6.21
N PRO A 152 -16.90 -14.97 7.27
CA PRO A 152 -17.55 -15.33 8.50
C PRO A 152 -19.04 -15.65 8.30
N ASP A 153 -19.63 -16.43 9.21
CA ASP A 153 -21.05 -16.82 9.16
C ASP A 153 -21.99 -15.61 9.10
N ASN A 154 -21.62 -14.52 9.77
CA ASN A 154 -22.38 -13.26 9.83
C ASN A 154 -22.13 -12.33 8.63
N GLY A 155 -21.42 -12.79 7.58
CA GLY A 155 -21.08 -12.00 6.41
C GLY A 155 -19.69 -11.36 6.50
N TYR A 156 -19.31 -10.63 5.46
CA TYR A 156 -18.04 -9.91 5.42
C TYR A 156 -18.06 -8.69 6.34
N LEU A 157 -16.98 -8.48 7.09
CA LEU A 157 -16.82 -7.35 8.03
C LEU A 157 -16.38 -6.05 7.31
N SER A 158 -15.88 -6.16 6.08
CA SER A 158 -15.45 -5.06 5.22
C SER A 158 -15.82 -5.42 3.78
N ASP A 159 -15.79 -4.46 2.88
CA ASP A 159 -15.87 -4.65 1.43
C ASP A 159 -14.53 -5.11 0.84
N HIS A 160 -13.46 -5.08 1.63
CA HIS A 160 -12.15 -5.63 1.30
C HIS A 160 -11.74 -6.80 2.20
N ALA A 161 -11.02 -7.75 1.63
CA ALA A 161 -10.33 -8.81 2.34
C ALA A 161 -8.98 -8.29 2.88
N PRO A 162 -8.63 -8.56 4.14
CA PRO A 162 -7.35 -8.15 4.70
C PRO A 162 -6.16 -8.77 3.95
N VAL A 163 -5.11 -7.97 3.78
CA VAL A 163 -3.81 -8.41 3.27
C VAL A 163 -2.79 -8.39 4.40
N LEU A 164 -2.08 -9.50 4.57
CA LEU A 164 -1.10 -9.70 5.63
C LEU A 164 0.25 -10.11 5.03
N ALA A 165 1.33 -9.53 5.55
CA ALA A 165 2.69 -10.00 5.28
C ALA A 165 3.48 -10.17 6.58
N THR A 166 4.26 -11.24 6.67
CA THR A 166 5.29 -11.42 7.70
C THR A 166 6.62 -11.00 7.11
N LEU A 167 7.19 -9.93 7.67
CA LEU A 167 8.42 -9.31 7.18
C LEU A 167 9.55 -9.49 8.20
N LYS A 168 10.76 -9.67 7.69
CA LYS A 168 11.99 -9.63 8.46
C LYS A 168 12.84 -8.46 8.00
N ILE A 169 13.14 -7.54 8.92
CA ILE A 169 14.08 -6.44 8.69
C ILE A 169 15.48 -6.99 8.97
N LEU A 170 16.38 -6.92 7.98
CA LEU A 170 17.74 -7.50 8.02
C LEU A 170 18.75 -6.56 8.68
#